data_5b7fe7b8f8ce972f1547a3a7db97d07b
#
_entry.id   5b7fe7b8f8ce972f1547a3a7db97d07b
#
_cell.length_a   1.000
_cell.length_b   1.000
_cell.length_c   1.000
_cell.angle_alpha   90.00
_cell.angle_beta   90.00
_cell.angle_gamma   90.00
#
_symmetry.space_group_name_H-M   'P 1'
#
loop_
_entity.id
_entity.type
_entity.pdbx_description
1 polymer ?
#
loop_
_entity_poly.entity_id
_entity_poly.type
_entity_poly.pdbx_seq_one_letter_code
_entity_poly.pdbx_strand_id
1 'polypeptide(L)'
;MKKFLGLLILFILISNIDYANAISNVNKKRLAGFNKWLHENGHHELVKETQSEVCKSEAKYSNLWYYNKCDQPQYKNNLKIKLYDFKGKKNTSIPNNEKPNYDTLLFQLYNWTYSQNRDEPIPDKYKIGPSNKPFKFKTSLRDDKYINKQLEKTALISYLLFEDGKITIDKFTPKNRFGKFINKKTKLRSNSVGKSMVSYVVGHAICEGYIDSVHARLNDWPLIENTLYHDQKLIDILNMYSGDQEYITSVQGLKKDIVDTSSINVRWTSFSDSQIDLKKLVDLFKNTKKSKPEFSYHSLNTSLALNYVLFKTGNQFEKILEKTFKEKAQIEDGVYFHKVPNSSKERGDANVMFYATRYDYLRIAKAMMDDWQKDTCEGKYLKTLFKNSVDKENKKKKKSGIPIDWDYADRYAGQFQTHYKGFDKERELMGMHGYGGQHMVIDFDRSRIIITNSIYQNHNYQKSIFRKIKKGK
;
A
#
# COMPACT_ATOMS: atom_id res chain seq x y z
N MET A 1 50.54 -4.01 6.08
CA MET A 1 49.41 -3.47 5.29
C MET A 1 48.77 -4.49 4.33
N LYS A 2 49.52 -5.25 3.51
CA LYS A 2 48.91 -6.22 2.54
C LYS A 2 48.05 -7.35 3.18
N LYS A 3 48.37 -7.84 4.39
CA LYS A 3 47.57 -8.87 5.09
C LYS A 3 46.23 -8.34 5.64
N PHE A 4 46.16 -7.05 6.01
CA PHE A 4 44.94 -6.44 6.50
C PHE A 4 43.93 -6.18 5.38
N LEU A 5 44.43 -5.84 4.17
CA LEU A 5 43.58 -5.62 3.00
C LEU A 5 42.93 -6.92 2.52
N GLY A 6 43.66 -8.04 2.59
CA GLY A 6 43.12 -9.36 2.24
C GLY A 6 41.99 -9.84 3.17
N LEU A 7 42.09 -9.57 4.47
CA LEU A 7 41.03 -9.91 5.43
C LEU A 7 39.77 -9.05 5.24
N LEU A 8 39.95 -7.77 4.91
CA LEU A 8 38.82 -6.86 4.64
C LEU A 8 38.04 -7.25 3.38
N ILE A 9 38.75 -7.64 2.31
CA ILE A 9 38.14 -8.14 1.08
C ILE A 9 37.41 -9.47 1.32
N LEU A 10 37.96 -10.36 2.13
CA LEU A 10 37.33 -11.65 2.48
C LEU A 10 36.06 -11.43 3.30
N PHE A 11 36.05 -10.49 4.24
CA PHE A 11 34.86 -10.14 5.02
C PHE A 11 33.74 -9.53 4.16
N ILE A 12 34.10 -8.67 3.19
CA ILE A 12 33.14 -8.08 2.25
C ILE A 12 32.56 -9.15 1.31
N LEU A 13 33.37 -10.12 0.89
CA LEU A 13 32.92 -11.23 0.05
C LEU A 13 31.98 -12.19 0.83
N ILE A 14 32.31 -12.54 2.06
CA ILE A 14 31.49 -13.42 2.92
C ILE A 14 30.14 -12.72 3.25
N SER A 15 30.14 -11.44 3.61
CA SER A 15 28.91 -10.72 3.88
C SER A 15 27.99 -10.58 2.66
N ASN A 16 28.58 -10.46 1.45
CA ASN A 16 27.81 -10.45 0.20
C ASN A 16 27.26 -11.82 -0.20
N ILE A 17 27.96 -12.91 0.15
CA ILE A 17 27.50 -14.29 -0.09
C ILE A 17 26.31 -14.64 0.81
N ASP A 18 26.38 -14.29 2.10
CA ASP A 18 25.28 -14.53 3.03
C ASP A 18 24.03 -13.69 2.68
N TYR A 19 24.25 -12.47 2.23
CA TYR A 19 23.16 -11.60 1.78
C TYR A 19 22.49 -12.11 0.49
N ALA A 20 23.29 -12.60 -0.47
CA ALA A 20 22.77 -13.20 -1.71
C ALA A 20 22.00 -14.52 -1.42
N ASN A 21 22.49 -15.33 -0.48
CA ASN A 21 21.85 -16.58 -0.07
C ASN A 21 20.53 -16.34 0.68
N ALA A 22 20.47 -15.35 1.57
CA ALA A 22 19.24 -14.98 2.28
C ALA A 22 18.14 -14.50 1.33
N ILE A 23 18.48 -13.67 0.34
CA ILE A 23 17.54 -13.22 -0.70
C ILE A 23 17.08 -14.40 -1.58
N SER A 24 18.00 -15.31 -1.92
CA SER A 24 17.69 -16.52 -2.67
C SER A 24 16.66 -17.39 -1.94
N ASN A 25 16.82 -17.58 -0.63
CA ASN A 25 15.93 -18.41 0.18
C ASN A 25 14.52 -17.82 0.33
N VAL A 26 14.40 -16.50 0.51
CA VAL A 26 13.08 -15.83 0.56
C VAL A 26 12.35 -15.95 -0.79
N ASN A 27 13.05 -15.80 -1.91
CA ASN A 27 12.42 -15.95 -3.22
C ASN A 27 12.04 -17.41 -3.52
N LYS A 28 12.83 -18.37 -3.07
CA LYS A 28 12.50 -19.80 -3.17
C LYS A 28 11.23 -20.12 -2.38
N LYS A 29 11.11 -19.68 -1.13
CA LYS A 29 9.90 -19.86 -0.32
C LYS A 29 8.67 -19.24 -0.97
N ARG A 30 8.78 -18.03 -1.49
CA ARG A 30 7.67 -17.35 -2.18
C ARG A 30 7.26 -18.05 -3.46
N LEU A 31 8.21 -18.57 -4.22
CA LEU A 31 7.93 -19.31 -5.44
C LEU A 31 7.27 -20.66 -5.12
N ALA A 32 7.73 -21.37 -4.10
CA ALA A 32 7.11 -22.60 -3.62
C ALA A 32 5.67 -22.33 -3.15
N GLY A 33 5.43 -21.26 -2.39
CA GLY A 33 4.09 -20.84 -1.99
C GLY A 33 3.18 -20.51 -3.17
N PHE A 34 3.73 -19.88 -4.22
CA PHE A 34 3.01 -19.59 -5.45
C PHE A 34 2.62 -20.87 -6.19
N ASN A 35 3.52 -21.81 -6.35
CA ASN A 35 3.23 -23.10 -6.97
C ASN A 35 2.18 -23.89 -6.18
N LYS A 36 2.28 -23.91 -4.84
CA LYS A 36 1.28 -24.45 -3.97
C LYS A 36 -0.10 -23.82 -4.21
N TRP A 37 -0.16 -22.49 -4.26
CA TRP A 37 -1.40 -21.76 -4.52
C TRP A 37 -2.01 -22.11 -5.89
N LEU A 38 -1.19 -22.24 -6.94
CA LEU A 38 -1.65 -22.67 -8.25
C LEU A 38 -2.27 -24.07 -8.19
N HIS A 39 -1.62 -25.02 -7.52
CA HIS A 39 -2.14 -26.37 -7.35
C HIS A 39 -3.46 -26.40 -6.57
N GLU A 40 -3.54 -25.70 -5.45
CA GLU A 40 -4.74 -25.63 -4.60
C GLU A 40 -5.95 -25.03 -5.35
N ASN A 41 -5.68 -24.21 -6.36
CA ASN A 41 -6.73 -23.61 -7.20
C ASN A 41 -6.95 -24.33 -8.52
N GLY A 42 -6.37 -25.52 -8.70
CA GLY A 42 -6.59 -26.37 -9.88
C GLY A 42 -5.84 -25.90 -11.14
N HIS A 43 -4.81 -25.05 -11.00
CA HIS A 43 -4.03 -24.51 -12.10
C HIS A 43 -2.68 -25.19 -12.25
N HIS A 44 -2.67 -26.51 -12.24
CA HIS A 44 -1.46 -27.34 -12.35
C HIS A 44 -0.67 -27.06 -13.64
N GLU A 45 -1.35 -26.69 -14.73
CA GLU A 45 -0.75 -26.36 -16.01
C GLU A 45 0.15 -25.12 -15.98
N LEU A 46 -0.03 -24.25 -14.98
CA LEU A 46 0.75 -23.02 -14.81
C LEU A 46 1.96 -23.20 -13.92
N VAL A 47 2.10 -24.34 -13.27
CA VAL A 47 3.27 -24.63 -12.42
C VAL A 47 4.49 -24.83 -13.30
N LYS A 48 5.48 -23.97 -13.17
CA LYS A 48 6.65 -23.89 -14.06
C LYS A 48 7.97 -24.24 -13.38
N GLU A 49 7.93 -24.77 -12.18
CA GLU A 49 9.11 -25.29 -11.51
C GLU A 49 9.22 -26.81 -11.77
N THR A 50 10.42 -27.28 -12.01
CA THR A 50 10.59 -28.73 -12.13
C THR A 50 10.39 -29.34 -10.76
N GLN A 51 9.63 -30.42 -10.67
CA GLN A 51 9.47 -31.21 -9.44
C GLN A 51 10.81 -31.50 -8.77
N SER A 52 11.86 -31.77 -9.57
CA SER A 52 13.20 -32.03 -9.04
C SER A 52 13.83 -30.84 -8.34
N GLU A 53 13.57 -29.62 -8.76
CA GLU A 53 14.11 -28.41 -8.10
C GLU A 53 13.41 -28.14 -6.78
N VAL A 54 12.08 -28.24 -6.73
CA VAL A 54 11.32 -28.14 -5.49
C VAL A 54 11.67 -29.26 -4.51
N CYS A 55 11.73 -30.51 -4.99
CA CYS A 55 12.02 -31.66 -4.15
C CYS A 55 13.46 -31.69 -3.61
N LYS A 56 14.39 -30.99 -4.25
CA LYS A 56 15.75 -30.78 -3.74
C LYS A 56 15.84 -29.65 -2.71
N SER A 57 14.99 -28.65 -2.82
CA SER A 57 15.04 -27.44 -1.97
C SER A 57 14.17 -27.56 -0.71
N GLU A 58 13.20 -28.46 -0.69
CA GLU A 58 12.30 -28.68 0.43
C GLU A 58 12.76 -29.81 1.35
N ALA A 59 12.50 -29.65 2.64
CA ALA A 59 12.72 -30.72 3.58
C ALA A 59 11.88 -31.95 3.21
N LYS A 60 12.51 -33.10 3.07
CA LYS A 60 11.83 -34.36 2.76
C LYS A 60 10.71 -34.61 3.77
N TYR A 61 9.54 -34.95 3.28
CA TYR A 61 8.28 -35.08 4.05
C TYR A 61 7.67 -33.79 4.61
N SER A 62 8.14 -32.61 4.20
CA SER A 62 7.42 -31.38 4.49
C SER A 62 6.09 -31.33 3.76
N ASN A 63 5.15 -30.48 4.22
CA ASN A 63 3.87 -30.30 3.54
C ASN A 63 4.06 -29.84 2.09
N LEU A 64 5.06 -29.00 1.81
CA LEU A 64 5.41 -28.56 0.45
C LEU A 64 6.00 -29.70 -0.38
N TRP A 65 6.78 -30.58 0.22
CA TRP A 65 7.35 -31.76 -0.42
C TRP A 65 6.24 -32.71 -0.91
N TYR A 66 5.27 -33.05 -0.03
CA TYR A 66 4.08 -33.84 -0.41
C TYR A 66 3.20 -33.11 -1.40
N TYR A 67 3.02 -31.83 -1.21
CA TYR A 67 2.20 -31.02 -2.07
C TYR A 67 2.69 -31.01 -3.52
N ASN A 68 4.01 -30.94 -3.71
CA ASN A 68 4.63 -31.03 -5.03
C ASN A 68 4.80 -32.48 -5.51
N LYS A 69 4.20 -33.46 -4.79
CA LYS A 69 4.26 -34.89 -5.14
C LYS A 69 5.68 -35.40 -5.36
N CYS A 70 6.60 -34.99 -4.49
CA CYS A 70 8.01 -35.39 -4.53
C CYS A 70 8.22 -36.88 -4.28
N ASP A 71 7.22 -37.57 -3.74
CA ASP A 71 7.12 -39.01 -3.62
C ASP A 71 6.71 -39.72 -4.93
N GLN A 72 6.26 -38.97 -5.95
CA GLN A 72 5.73 -39.52 -7.20
C GLN A 72 6.61 -39.11 -8.41
N PRO A 73 7.44 -40.01 -8.97
CA PRO A 73 8.44 -39.66 -9.99
C PRO A 73 7.90 -39.29 -11.37
N GLN A 74 6.60 -39.41 -11.59
CA GLN A 74 5.98 -39.22 -12.92
C GLN A 74 5.55 -37.78 -13.25
N TYR A 75 5.68 -36.82 -12.32
CA TYR A 75 5.40 -35.42 -12.59
C TYR A 75 6.63 -34.72 -13.18
N LYS A 76 6.90 -34.96 -14.46
CA LYS A 76 7.89 -34.23 -15.23
C LYS A 76 7.26 -32.97 -15.83
N ASN A 77 7.08 -31.91 -15.04
CA ASN A 77 6.71 -30.63 -15.57
C ASN A 77 7.95 -29.80 -15.90
N ASN A 78 8.24 -29.68 -17.19
CA ASN A 78 9.40 -28.96 -17.75
C ASN A 78 9.17 -27.45 -17.89
N LEU A 79 8.35 -26.84 -17.07
CA LEU A 79 8.01 -25.45 -17.21
C LEU A 79 8.89 -24.58 -16.30
N LYS A 80 9.78 -23.81 -16.91
CA LYS A 80 10.58 -22.78 -16.22
C LYS A 80 9.79 -21.47 -16.16
N ILE A 81 9.39 -20.99 -14.99
CA ILE A 81 8.98 -19.60 -14.84
C ILE A 81 10.24 -18.75 -15.08
N LYS A 82 10.26 -18.07 -16.20
CA LYS A 82 11.08 -16.88 -16.33
C LYS A 82 10.38 -15.76 -15.57
N LEU A 83 10.45 -15.78 -14.26
CA LEU A 83 10.27 -14.55 -13.51
C LEU A 83 11.32 -13.58 -14.05
N TYR A 84 10.89 -12.41 -14.44
CA TYR A 84 11.75 -11.39 -14.99
C TYR A 84 12.91 -11.16 -14.03
N ASP A 85 14.12 -11.46 -14.45
CA ASP A 85 15.33 -11.14 -13.71
C ASP A 85 15.61 -9.65 -13.92
N PHE A 86 15.12 -8.84 -12.99
CA PHE A 86 15.26 -7.38 -13.04
C PHE A 86 16.72 -6.97 -12.85
N LYS A 87 17.54 -7.09 -13.91
CA LYS A 87 18.94 -6.62 -13.97
C LYS A 87 19.78 -7.07 -12.77
N GLY A 88 19.68 -8.33 -12.39
CA GLY A 88 20.44 -8.92 -11.28
C GLY A 88 19.97 -8.47 -9.89
N LYS A 89 18.94 -7.64 -9.80
CA LYS A 89 18.27 -7.31 -8.54
C LYS A 89 17.13 -8.29 -8.34
N LYS A 90 17.31 -9.27 -7.49
CA LYS A 90 16.30 -10.29 -7.09
C LYS A 90 15.16 -9.64 -6.29
N ASN A 91 14.54 -8.60 -6.83
CA ASN A 91 13.44 -7.88 -6.22
C ASN A 91 12.12 -8.42 -6.75
N THR A 92 11.20 -8.75 -5.86
CA THR A 92 9.83 -9.18 -6.16
C THR A 92 8.91 -8.03 -6.60
N SER A 93 9.42 -6.80 -6.71
CA SER A 93 8.68 -5.65 -7.23
C SER A 93 9.06 -5.38 -8.69
N ILE A 94 8.05 -5.17 -9.52
CA ILE A 94 8.20 -4.84 -10.94
C ILE A 94 8.61 -3.38 -11.06
N PRO A 95 9.73 -3.02 -11.70
CA PRO A 95 10.10 -1.62 -11.94
C PRO A 95 9.06 -0.92 -12.83
N ASN A 96 8.82 0.37 -12.59
CA ASN A 96 7.76 1.13 -13.26
C ASN A 96 7.90 1.26 -14.79
N ASN A 97 9.10 1.13 -15.31
CA ASN A 97 9.42 1.24 -16.74
C ASN A 97 9.48 -0.11 -17.47
N GLU A 98 9.21 -1.20 -16.78
CA GLU A 98 9.27 -2.54 -17.36
C GLU A 98 7.91 -2.97 -17.93
N LYS A 99 7.94 -3.85 -18.91
CA LYS A 99 6.76 -4.52 -19.46
C LYS A 99 6.70 -5.96 -18.94
N PRO A 100 6.08 -6.22 -17.79
CA PRO A 100 6.06 -7.54 -17.21
C PRO A 100 5.24 -8.50 -18.10
N ASN A 101 5.71 -9.75 -18.19
CA ASN A 101 4.93 -10.81 -18.81
C ASN A 101 3.76 -11.23 -17.90
N TYR A 102 2.87 -12.07 -18.43
CA TYR A 102 1.70 -12.56 -17.70
C TYR A 102 2.08 -13.31 -16.40
N ASP A 103 3.11 -14.14 -16.45
CA ASP A 103 3.54 -14.95 -15.30
C ASP A 103 4.03 -14.07 -14.15
N THR A 104 4.80 -13.03 -14.47
CA THR A 104 5.25 -12.05 -13.46
C THR A 104 4.08 -11.29 -12.84
N LEU A 105 3.08 -10.92 -13.65
CA LEU A 105 1.86 -10.31 -13.15
C LEU A 105 1.07 -11.27 -12.26
N LEU A 106 0.98 -12.54 -12.62
CA LEU A 106 0.28 -13.55 -11.84
C LEU A 106 0.98 -13.79 -10.49
N PHE A 107 2.30 -13.88 -10.48
CA PHE A 107 3.09 -13.95 -9.25
C PHE A 107 2.88 -12.70 -8.37
N GLN A 108 2.82 -11.53 -8.96
CA GLN A 108 2.52 -10.29 -8.23
C GLN A 108 1.09 -10.31 -7.65
N LEU A 109 0.11 -10.81 -8.39
CA LEU A 109 -1.25 -11.02 -7.89
C LEU A 109 -1.25 -11.94 -6.66
N TYR A 110 -0.57 -13.08 -6.75
CA TYR A 110 -0.40 -14.00 -5.64
C TYR A 110 0.19 -13.30 -4.42
N ASN A 111 1.28 -12.55 -4.59
CA ASN A 111 1.93 -11.83 -3.50
C ASN A 111 1.01 -10.80 -2.84
N TRP A 112 0.14 -10.15 -3.59
CA TRP A 112 -0.73 -9.09 -3.07
C TRP A 112 -2.05 -9.57 -2.51
N THR A 113 -2.44 -10.80 -2.79
CA THR A 113 -3.72 -11.35 -2.35
C THR A 113 -3.57 -12.52 -1.38
N TYR A 114 -2.57 -13.35 -1.56
CA TYR A 114 -2.46 -14.64 -0.88
C TYR A 114 -1.20 -14.82 -0.04
N SER A 115 -0.01 -14.43 -0.50
CA SER A 115 1.24 -14.73 0.20
C SER A 115 1.33 -14.06 1.57
N GLN A 116 0.73 -12.89 1.71
CA GLN A 116 0.71 -12.15 2.97
C GLN A 116 -0.20 -12.78 4.05
N ASN A 117 -0.93 -13.82 3.68
CA ASN A 117 -1.72 -14.62 4.61
C ASN A 117 -1.03 -15.94 4.97
N ARG A 118 0.13 -16.26 4.40
CA ARG A 118 0.78 -17.58 4.49
C ARG A 118 2.28 -17.55 4.78
N ASP A 119 2.98 -16.43 4.56
CA ASP A 119 4.39 -16.31 4.96
C ASP A 119 4.43 -16.10 6.48
N GLU A 120 4.98 -17.05 7.19
CA GLU A 120 5.15 -16.95 8.64
C GLU A 120 6.13 -15.84 9.03
N PRO A 121 5.83 -15.15 10.13
CA PRO A 121 4.54 -15.18 10.83
C PRO A 121 3.47 -14.43 10.02
N ILE A 122 2.27 -14.99 9.92
CA ILE A 122 1.12 -14.28 9.35
C ILE A 122 0.98 -12.98 10.13
N PRO A 123 1.05 -11.79 9.48
CA PRO A 123 0.87 -10.55 10.20
C PRO A 123 -0.47 -10.58 10.92
N ASP A 124 -0.46 -10.32 12.22
CA ASP A 124 -1.70 -10.12 12.95
C ASP A 124 -2.44 -8.92 12.35
N LYS A 125 -3.73 -8.79 12.60
CA LYS A 125 -4.59 -7.85 11.86
C LYS A 125 -5.52 -7.13 12.81
N TYR A 126 -5.65 -5.83 12.64
CA TYR A 126 -6.78 -5.06 13.13
C TYR A 126 -7.95 -5.31 12.18
N LYS A 127 -8.79 -6.30 12.50
CA LYS A 127 -9.90 -6.73 11.66
C LYS A 127 -11.16 -5.95 11.99
N ILE A 128 -11.82 -5.42 10.98
CA ILE A 128 -13.11 -4.76 11.07
C ILE A 128 -14.13 -5.64 10.33
N GLY A 129 -15.12 -6.13 11.04
CA GLY A 129 -16.17 -6.95 10.48
C GLY A 129 -17.11 -6.16 9.55
N PRO A 130 -17.99 -6.86 8.80
CA PRO A 130 -19.00 -6.21 7.98
C PRO A 130 -19.99 -5.39 8.82
N SER A 131 -20.57 -4.37 8.19
CA SER A 131 -21.68 -3.62 8.77
C SER A 131 -22.92 -4.52 8.89
N ASN A 132 -23.73 -4.29 9.92
CA ASN A 132 -25.04 -4.92 10.04
C ASN A 132 -26.02 -4.44 8.95
N LYS A 133 -25.77 -3.25 8.38
CA LYS A 133 -26.53 -2.63 7.30
C LYS A 133 -25.58 -2.12 6.21
N PRO A 134 -24.97 -3.01 5.41
CA PRO A 134 -24.04 -2.60 4.37
C PRO A 134 -24.72 -1.68 3.35
N PHE A 135 -24.03 -0.62 2.95
CA PHE A 135 -24.56 0.27 1.93
C PHE A 135 -24.73 -0.45 0.59
N LYS A 136 -25.93 -0.39 0.03
CA LYS A 136 -26.26 -1.01 -1.26
C LYS A 136 -26.29 0.04 -2.37
N PHE A 137 -25.44 -0.15 -3.36
CA PHE A 137 -25.38 0.76 -4.51
C PHE A 137 -26.51 0.51 -5.49
N LYS A 138 -27.15 1.56 -5.94
CA LYS A 138 -27.96 1.52 -7.17
C LYS A 138 -27.02 1.38 -8.37
N THR A 139 -27.49 0.74 -9.43
CA THR A 139 -26.72 0.53 -10.65
C THR A 139 -27.50 1.03 -11.88
N SER A 140 -26.76 1.55 -12.86
CA SER A 140 -27.26 1.89 -14.19
C SER A 140 -26.11 1.64 -15.17
N LEU A 141 -25.81 0.36 -15.37
CA LEU A 141 -24.59 -0.07 -16.02
C LEU A 141 -24.60 0.25 -17.52
N ARG A 142 -23.50 0.81 -17.98
CA ARG A 142 -23.18 0.96 -19.39
C ARG A 142 -21.89 0.25 -19.75
N ASP A 143 -21.78 -0.14 -21.00
CA ASP A 143 -20.53 -0.70 -21.51
C ASP A 143 -19.49 0.40 -21.77
N ASP A 144 -18.23 0.04 -21.61
CA ASP A 144 -17.09 0.89 -21.94
C ASP A 144 -16.02 0.06 -22.63
N LYS A 145 -16.01 0.12 -23.95
CA LYS A 145 -15.09 -0.63 -24.81
C LYS A 145 -13.61 -0.33 -24.46
N TYR A 146 -13.30 0.90 -24.04
CA TYR A 146 -11.94 1.24 -23.67
C TYR A 146 -11.51 0.56 -22.36
N ILE A 147 -12.36 0.58 -21.32
CA ILE A 147 -12.08 -0.09 -20.06
C ILE A 147 -12.02 -1.61 -20.25
N ASN A 148 -12.90 -2.21 -21.04
CA ASN A 148 -12.83 -3.62 -21.39
C ASN A 148 -11.47 -3.98 -21.99
N LYS A 149 -10.99 -3.20 -22.97
CA LYS A 149 -9.68 -3.40 -23.60
C LYS A 149 -8.52 -3.24 -22.58
N GLN A 150 -8.63 -2.34 -21.60
CA GLN A 150 -7.61 -2.22 -20.55
C GLN A 150 -7.57 -3.46 -19.66
N LEU A 151 -8.72 -3.99 -19.24
CA LEU A 151 -8.83 -5.22 -18.44
C LEU A 151 -8.31 -6.48 -19.17
N GLU A 152 -8.44 -6.52 -20.47
CA GLU A 152 -7.94 -7.61 -21.32
C GLU A 152 -6.43 -7.54 -21.56
N LYS A 153 -5.86 -6.33 -21.71
CA LYS A 153 -4.49 -6.13 -22.21
C LYS A 153 -3.49 -5.64 -21.18
N THR A 154 -3.96 -5.13 -20.05
CA THR A 154 -3.09 -4.54 -19.02
C THR A 154 -3.21 -5.31 -17.69
N ALA A 155 -2.52 -4.86 -16.67
CA ALA A 155 -2.62 -5.42 -15.33
C ALA A 155 -3.82 -4.90 -14.52
N LEU A 156 -4.72 -4.16 -15.14
CA LEU A 156 -5.95 -3.69 -14.50
C LEU A 156 -6.84 -4.90 -14.14
N ILE A 157 -7.26 -4.96 -12.87
CA ILE A 157 -8.12 -6.03 -12.34
C ILE A 157 -9.57 -5.57 -12.30
N SER A 158 -9.79 -4.33 -11.85
CA SER A 158 -11.12 -3.84 -11.52
C SER A 158 -11.24 -2.35 -11.84
N TYR A 159 -12.41 -1.98 -12.33
CA TYR A 159 -12.80 -0.60 -12.57
C TYR A 159 -14.23 -0.35 -12.11
N LEU A 160 -14.43 0.62 -11.24
CA LEU A 160 -15.73 1.12 -10.82
C LEU A 160 -15.82 2.61 -11.11
N LEU A 161 -16.93 3.04 -11.71
CA LEU A 161 -17.33 4.45 -11.78
C LEU A 161 -18.67 4.61 -11.09
N PHE A 162 -18.70 5.43 -10.07
CA PHE A 162 -19.90 5.90 -9.39
C PHE A 162 -20.12 7.37 -9.76
N GLU A 163 -21.31 7.68 -10.21
CA GLU A 163 -21.75 9.03 -10.59
C GLU A 163 -23.27 9.11 -10.50
N ASP A 164 -23.80 10.29 -10.23
CA ASP A 164 -25.25 10.53 -10.12
C ASP A 164 -25.97 9.54 -9.21
N GLY A 165 -25.33 9.19 -8.08
CA GLY A 165 -25.90 8.27 -7.08
C GLY A 165 -25.91 6.78 -7.46
N LYS A 166 -25.27 6.40 -8.57
CA LYS A 166 -25.31 5.04 -9.12
C LYS A 166 -23.92 4.58 -9.58
N ILE A 167 -23.71 3.26 -9.59
CA ILE A 167 -22.58 2.68 -10.31
C ILE A 167 -22.96 2.62 -11.79
N THR A 168 -22.21 3.31 -12.65
CA THR A 168 -22.44 3.36 -14.09
C THR A 168 -21.45 2.50 -14.88
N ILE A 169 -20.27 2.21 -14.32
CA ILE A 169 -19.34 1.23 -14.88
C ILE A 169 -18.90 0.29 -13.75
N ASP A 170 -19.12 -0.99 -13.93
CA ASP A 170 -18.68 -2.06 -13.04
C ASP A 170 -18.00 -3.14 -13.90
N LYS A 171 -16.68 -3.09 -13.97
CA LYS A 171 -15.91 -4.02 -14.79
C LYS A 171 -14.86 -4.72 -13.93
N PHE A 172 -14.67 -6.01 -14.25
CA PHE A 172 -13.74 -6.89 -13.57
C PHE A 172 -12.93 -7.69 -14.59
N THR A 173 -11.72 -8.09 -14.22
CA THR A 173 -10.83 -8.83 -15.11
C THR A 173 -11.51 -10.12 -15.65
N PRO A 174 -11.31 -10.44 -16.94
CA PRO A 174 -11.94 -11.61 -17.54
C PRO A 174 -11.53 -12.94 -16.89
N LYS A 175 -12.42 -13.95 -16.93
CA LYS A 175 -12.14 -15.30 -16.40
C LYS A 175 -10.94 -15.98 -17.06
N ASN A 176 -10.71 -15.74 -18.33
CA ASN A 176 -9.56 -16.27 -19.08
C ASN A 176 -8.24 -15.55 -18.78
N ARG A 177 -8.26 -14.59 -17.84
CA ARG A 177 -7.07 -13.86 -17.38
C ARG A 177 -6.92 -14.00 -15.86
N PHE A 178 -7.04 -12.92 -15.11
CA PHE A 178 -6.89 -12.94 -13.64
C PHE A 178 -8.19 -13.34 -12.93
N GLY A 179 -9.35 -13.23 -13.58
CA GLY A 179 -10.66 -13.53 -13.00
C GLY A 179 -10.90 -15.00 -12.67
N LYS A 180 -10.01 -15.91 -13.09
CA LYS A 180 -10.02 -17.31 -12.62
C LYS A 180 -9.40 -17.49 -11.24
N PHE A 181 -8.55 -16.56 -10.79
CA PHE A 181 -7.83 -16.64 -9.52
C PHE A 181 -8.46 -15.79 -8.42
N ILE A 182 -9.26 -14.80 -8.79
CA ILE A 182 -9.86 -13.84 -7.88
C ILE A 182 -11.32 -13.60 -8.23
N ASN A 183 -12.08 -13.12 -7.27
CA ASN A 183 -13.48 -12.77 -7.43
C ASN A 183 -13.80 -11.40 -6.82
N LYS A 184 -15.06 -10.98 -6.89
CA LYS A 184 -15.50 -9.66 -6.39
C LYS A 184 -15.34 -9.50 -4.88
N LYS A 185 -15.20 -10.59 -4.10
CA LYS A 185 -14.98 -10.61 -2.66
C LYS A 185 -13.50 -10.70 -2.27
N THR A 186 -12.61 -10.86 -3.24
CA THR A 186 -11.17 -10.88 -2.99
C THR A 186 -10.73 -9.52 -2.41
N LYS A 187 -10.10 -9.55 -1.24
CA LYS A 187 -9.52 -8.35 -0.63
C LYS A 187 -8.23 -8.00 -1.35
N LEU A 188 -8.18 -6.78 -1.84
CA LEU A 188 -7.08 -6.26 -2.62
C LEU A 188 -6.25 -5.31 -1.76
N ARG A 189 -4.94 -5.44 -1.89
CA ARG A 189 -3.97 -4.62 -1.17
C ARG A 189 -4.09 -3.14 -1.60
N SER A 190 -4.14 -2.26 -0.62
CA SER A 190 -4.26 -0.80 -0.84
C SER A 190 -2.99 -0.17 -1.40
N ASN A 191 -1.82 -0.71 -1.06
CA ASN A 191 -0.55 0.02 -1.17
C ASN A 191 -0.71 1.43 -0.56
N SER A 192 -0.24 2.48 -1.21
CA SER A 192 -0.31 3.84 -0.63
C SER A 192 -1.72 4.44 -0.53
N VAL A 193 -2.76 3.81 -1.09
CA VAL A 193 -4.16 4.17 -0.77
C VAL A 193 -4.44 4.00 0.72
N GLY A 194 -3.77 3.05 1.38
CA GLY A 194 -3.85 2.85 2.84
C GLY A 194 -3.47 4.09 3.66
N LYS A 195 -2.60 4.95 3.13
CA LYS A 195 -2.24 6.21 3.78
C LYS A 195 -3.46 7.13 3.96
N SER A 196 -4.29 7.21 2.94
CA SER A 196 -5.52 8.01 3.01
C SER A 196 -6.58 7.35 3.89
N MET A 197 -6.58 6.00 4.01
CA MET A 197 -7.40 5.30 5.01
C MET A 197 -6.99 5.69 6.43
N VAL A 198 -5.68 5.77 6.69
CA VAL A 198 -5.15 6.27 7.98
C VAL A 198 -5.61 7.70 8.24
N SER A 199 -5.51 8.58 7.25
CA SER A 199 -5.99 9.96 7.39
C SER A 199 -7.48 10.02 7.75
N TYR A 200 -8.31 9.19 7.14
CA TYR A 200 -9.74 9.15 7.47
C TYR A 200 -9.99 8.66 8.90
N VAL A 201 -9.21 7.68 9.38
CA VAL A 201 -9.24 7.24 10.80
C VAL A 201 -8.82 8.37 11.75
N VAL A 202 -7.81 9.18 11.38
CA VAL A 202 -7.43 10.38 12.15
C VAL A 202 -8.60 11.37 12.25
N GLY A 203 -9.30 11.62 11.14
CA GLY A 203 -10.51 12.47 11.14
C GLY A 203 -11.58 11.98 12.12
N HIS A 204 -11.84 10.67 12.14
CA HIS A 204 -12.76 10.08 13.10
C HIS A 204 -12.26 10.20 14.55
N ALA A 205 -10.97 10.01 14.81
CA ALA A 205 -10.43 10.19 16.16
C ALA A 205 -10.55 11.64 16.66
N ILE A 206 -10.42 12.62 15.75
CA ILE A 206 -10.68 14.03 16.06
C ILE A 206 -12.17 14.26 16.36
N CYS A 207 -13.05 13.75 15.52
CA CYS A 207 -14.49 13.94 15.66
C CYS A 207 -15.08 13.25 16.91
N GLU A 208 -14.44 12.20 17.38
CA GLU A 208 -14.77 11.51 18.64
C GLU A 208 -14.11 12.14 19.88
N GLY A 209 -13.33 13.24 19.70
CA GLY A 209 -12.72 13.97 20.81
C GLY A 209 -11.43 13.35 21.39
N TYR A 210 -10.85 12.33 20.75
CA TYR A 210 -9.56 11.76 21.21
C TYR A 210 -8.37 12.64 20.86
N ILE A 211 -8.49 13.45 19.81
CA ILE A 211 -7.49 14.41 19.35
C ILE A 211 -8.21 15.73 19.12
N ASP A 212 -7.66 16.83 19.64
CA ASP A 212 -8.33 18.13 19.62
C ASP A 212 -8.59 18.65 18.19
N SER A 213 -7.61 18.53 17.31
CA SER A 213 -7.74 18.98 15.92
C SER A 213 -6.56 18.48 15.07
N VAL A 214 -6.57 18.77 13.78
CA VAL A 214 -5.40 18.55 12.88
C VAL A 214 -4.19 19.40 13.27
N HIS A 215 -4.39 20.47 14.03
CA HIS A 215 -3.34 21.35 14.50
C HIS A 215 -2.81 20.95 15.89
N ALA A 216 -3.34 19.90 16.50
CA ALA A 216 -2.81 19.36 17.76
C ALA A 216 -1.32 19.03 17.62
N ARG A 217 -0.58 19.34 18.70
CA ARG A 217 0.86 19.07 18.74
C ARG A 217 1.12 17.69 19.36
N LEU A 218 2.07 16.98 18.80
CA LEU A 218 2.45 15.64 19.27
C LEU A 218 3.47 15.76 20.42
N ASN A 219 3.10 16.45 21.51
CA ASN A 219 3.98 16.70 22.66
C ASN A 219 3.63 15.86 23.90
N ASP A 220 2.55 15.13 23.84
CA ASP A 220 2.04 14.24 24.90
C ASP A 220 2.38 12.76 24.67
N TRP A 221 3.16 12.44 23.62
CA TRP A 221 3.44 11.07 23.23
C TRP A 221 4.89 10.64 23.53
N PRO A 222 5.12 9.85 24.60
CA PRO A 222 6.48 9.48 25.03
C PRO A 222 7.29 8.73 23.97
N LEU A 223 6.62 8.01 23.05
CA LEU A 223 7.29 7.23 22.02
C LEU A 223 8.23 8.06 21.14
N ILE A 224 7.86 9.31 20.85
CA ILE A 224 8.60 10.20 19.96
C ILE A 224 9.41 11.26 20.70
N GLU A 225 9.46 11.20 22.02
CA GLU A 225 10.22 12.11 22.84
C GLU A 225 11.71 12.12 22.44
N ASN A 226 12.34 13.28 22.44
CA ASN A 226 13.72 13.49 21.99
C ASN A 226 13.98 13.15 20.51
N THR A 227 12.95 13.16 19.66
CA THR A 227 13.09 13.04 18.22
C THR A 227 12.63 14.32 17.52
N LEU A 228 12.97 14.47 16.23
CA LEU A 228 12.48 15.59 15.42
C LEU A 228 10.94 15.62 15.30
N TYR A 229 10.24 14.54 15.61
CA TYR A 229 8.78 14.44 15.52
C TYR A 229 8.06 14.96 16.76
N HIS A 230 8.77 15.09 17.90
CA HIS A 230 8.20 15.65 19.12
C HIS A 230 7.73 17.09 18.90
N ASP A 231 6.60 17.44 19.45
CA ASP A 231 5.99 18.77 19.38
C ASP A 231 5.69 19.27 17.94
N GLN A 232 5.60 18.37 16.96
CA GLN A 232 5.13 18.73 15.63
C GLN A 232 3.60 18.79 15.57
N LYS A 233 3.05 19.59 14.65
CA LYS A 233 1.61 19.58 14.39
C LYS A 233 1.23 18.32 13.62
N LEU A 234 0.10 17.73 13.98
CA LEU A 234 -0.43 16.55 13.30
C LEU A 234 -0.62 16.78 11.78
N ILE A 235 -1.03 17.99 11.38
CA ILE A 235 -1.19 18.35 9.96
C ILE A 235 0.16 18.28 9.20
N ASP A 236 1.28 18.64 9.83
CA ASP A 236 2.59 18.59 9.18
C ASP A 236 3.01 17.13 8.95
N ILE A 237 2.75 16.25 9.92
CA ILE A 237 2.94 14.80 9.78
C ILE A 237 2.04 14.24 8.67
N LEU A 238 0.75 14.59 8.65
CA LEU A 238 -0.20 14.14 7.63
C LEU A 238 0.17 14.65 6.23
N ASN A 239 0.71 15.86 6.12
CA ASN A 239 1.17 16.45 4.87
C ASN A 239 2.55 15.96 4.41
N MET A 240 3.22 15.07 5.19
CA MET A 240 4.61 14.66 4.91
C MET A 240 5.56 15.85 4.81
N TYR A 241 5.40 16.79 5.74
CA TYR A 241 6.07 18.08 5.80
C TYR A 241 6.76 18.27 7.18
N SER A 242 7.29 17.17 7.72
CA SER A 242 7.84 17.09 9.09
C SER A 242 9.28 17.61 9.22
N GLY A 243 9.95 17.99 8.14
CA GLY A 243 11.35 18.42 8.19
C GLY A 243 12.35 17.27 8.37
N ASP A 244 11.98 16.06 7.97
CA ASP A 244 12.79 14.84 8.06
C ASP A 244 13.51 14.46 6.75
N GLN A 245 13.36 15.28 5.71
CA GLN A 245 13.90 15.01 4.37
C GLN A 245 15.44 14.91 4.32
N GLU A 246 16.14 15.43 5.32
CA GLU A 246 17.59 15.27 5.43
C GLU A 246 18.00 13.87 5.89
N TYR A 247 17.14 13.19 6.62
CA TYR A 247 17.39 11.86 7.18
C TYR A 247 16.83 10.75 6.28
N ILE A 248 15.87 11.07 5.42
CA ILE A 248 15.16 10.09 4.60
C ILE A 248 15.47 10.35 3.12
N THR A 249 15.88 9.31 2.41
CA THR A 249 16.05 9.36 0.96
C THR A 249 14.70 9.30 0.25
N SER A 250 14.65 9.84 -0.94
CA SER A 250 13.47 10.26 -1.70
C SER A 250 12.37 9.22 -1.89
N VAL A 251 12.29 8.10 -1.41
CA VAL A 251 11.08 7.28 -1.46
C VAL A 251 10.88 6.40 -0.23
N GLN A 252 11.89 5.93 0.46
CA GLN A 252 11.64 5.02 1.60
C GLN A 252 12.92 4.51 2.28
N GLY A 253 13.99 5.25 2.20
CA GLY A 253 15.24 4.82 2.80
C GLY A 253 15.81 5.87 3.75
N LEU A 254 16.51 5.41 4.77
CA LEU A 254 17.29 6.26 5.65
C LEU A 254 18.63 6.58 4.99
N LYS A 255 19.11 7.81 5.18
CA LYS A 255 20.48 8.15 4.82
C LYS A 255 21.40 7.55 5.87
N LYS A 256 22.10 6.49 5.52
CA LYS A 256 22.97 5.72 6.42
C LYS A 256 24.09 6.53 7.04
N ASP A 257 24.52 7.60 6.37
CA ASP A 257 25.59 8.48 6.82
C ASP A 257 25.16 9.37 7.99
N ILE A 258 23.85 9.49 8.25
CA ILE A 258 23.29 10.39 9.26
C ILE A 258 22.52 9.62 10.33
N VAL A 259 21.97 8.47 9.99
CA VAL A 259 21.16 7.63 10.89
C VAL A 259 21.84 6.29 11.08
N ASP A 260 22.19 5.97 12.31
CA ASP A 260 22.73 4.65 12.63
C ASP A 260 21.66 3.57 12.46
N THR A 261 21.80 2.80 11.41
CA THR A 261 20.91 1.67 11.09
C THR A 261 21.46 0.32 11.55
N SER A 262 22.57 0.28 12.30
CA SER A 262 23.24 -0.96 12.70
C SER A 262 22.36 -1.88 13.56
N SER A 263 21.46 -1.29 14.34
CA SER A 263 20.53 -2.01 15.22
C SER A 263 19.27 -2.53 14.51
N ILE A 264 19.05 -2.16 13.24
CA ILE A 264 17.83 -2.51 12.51
C ILE A 264 18.17 -3.03 11.13
N ASN A 265 17.76 -4.26 10.85
CA ASN A 265 17.81 -4.82 9.50
C ASN A 265 16.67 -4.20 8.66
N VAL A 266 16.73 -2.87 8.44
CA VAL A 266 15.78 -2.16 7.60
C VAL A 266 16.07 -2.51 6.16
N ARG A 267 15.34 -3.48 5.63
CA ARG A 267 15.27 -3.62 4.18
C ARG A 267 14.49 -2.45 3.60
N TRP A 268 15.10 -1.72 2.76
CA TRP A 268 14.81 -0.48 2.08
C TRP A 268 13.47 -0.37 1.34
N THR A 269 12.57 -1.35 1.40
CA THR A 269 11.49 -1.40 0.42
C THR A 269 10.23 -0.67 0.82
N SER A 270 9.96 -0.48 2.05
CA SER A 270 8.99 0.50 2.57
C SER A 270 8.78 0.35 4.07
N PHE A 271 8.69 1.45 4.79
CA PHE A 271 8.21 1.45 6.18
C PHE A 271 6.82 0.80 6.32
N SER A 272 6.04 0.72 5.24
CA SER A 272 4.74 0.07 5.20
C SER A 272 4.81 -1.47 5.07
N ASP A 273 5.91 -2.01 4.55
CA ASP A 273 6.12 -3.46 4.42
C ASP A 273 7.01 -3.99 5.53
N SER A 274 7.50 -3.11 6.42
CA SER A 274 8.37 -3.53 7.50
C SER A 274 7.59 -4.30 8.55
N GLN A 275 8.17 -5.39 9.03
CA GLN A 275 7.74 -6.07 10.24
C GLN A 275 8.36 -5.41 11.50
N ILE A 276 8.65 -4.11 11.40
CA ILE A 276 9.32 -3.32 12.41
C ILE A 276 8.30 -2.38 13.04
N ASP A 277 8.15 -2.42 14.35
CA ASP A 277 7.27 -1.52 15.07
C ASP A 277 7.75 -0.06 15.02
N LEU A 278 6.83 0.87 15.27
CA LEU A 278 7.14 2.28 15.18
C LEU A 278 8.24 2.69 16.15
N LYS A 279 8.28 2.10 17.37
CA LYS A 279 9.32 2.41 18.36
C LYS A 279 10.72 2.21 17.79
N LYS A 280 10.97 1.08 17.15
CA LYS A 280 12.29 0.80 16.54
C LYS A 280 12.62 1.80 15.42
N LEU A 281 11.61 2.27 14.69
CA LEU A 281 11.82 3.26 13.63
C LEU A 281 12.12 4.65 14.19
N VAL A 282 11.39 5.09 15.21
CA VAL A 282 11.60 6.42 15.80
C VAL A 282 12.86 6.49 16.69
N ASP A 283 13.29 5.37 17.27
CA ASP A 283 14.54 5.30 18.01
C ASP A 283 15.76 5.70 17.14
N LEU A 284 15.66 5.54 15.81
CA LEU A 284 16.68 6.00 14.85
C LEU A 284 16.78 7.52 14.73
N PHE A 285 15.75 8.23 15.16
CA PHE A 285 15.67 9.69 15.10
C PHE A 285 15.91 10.35 16.47
N LYS A 286 16.40 9.61 17.47
CA LYS A 286 16.76 10.19 18.77
C LYS A 286 17.84 11.25 18.61
N ASN A 287 17.66 12.37 19.32
CA ASN A 287 18.53 13.54 19.28
C ASN A 287 18.63 14.23 17.91
N THR A 288 17.75 13.90 16.95
CA THR A 288 17.69 14.59 15.68
C THR A 288 16.84 15.87 15.79
N LYS A 289 17.17 16.85 14.95
CA LYS A 289 16.41 18.11 14.85
C LYS A 289 15.76 18.21 13.49
N LYS A 290 14.54 18.76 13.44
CA LYS A 290 13.88 19.02 12.17
C LYS A 290 14.66 20.05 11.35
N SER A 291 14.75 19.83 10.05
CA SER A 291 15.21 20.81 9.09
C SER A 291 14.05 21.73 8.65
N LYS A 292 14.35 22.73 7.82
CA LYS A 292 13.29 23.53 7.17
C LYS A 292 12.34 22.58 6.45
N PRO A 293 11.04 22.57 6.78
CA PRO A 293 10.12 21.60 6.21
C PRO A 293 10.03 21.68 4.67
N GLU A 294 10.13 20.53 4.04
CA GLU A 294 9.88 20.32 2.62
C GLU A 294 9.03 19.04 2.47
N PHE A 295 8.23 18.97 1.41
CA PHE A 295 7.48 17.75 1.13
C PHE A 295 8.42 16.57 0.89
N SER A 296 8.30 15.52 1.72
CA SER A 296 9.10 14.31 1.63
C SER A 296 8.21 13.07 1.75
N TYR A 297 7.90 12.46 0.59
CA TYR A 297 6.96 11.36 0.56
C TYR A 297 7.58 10.05 1.05
N HIS A 298 7.06 9.53 2.17
CA HIS A 298 7.42 8.21 2.73
C HIS A 298 6.33 7.68 3.66
N SER A 299 6.47 6.44 4.15
CA SER A 299 5.42 5.82 4.97
C SER A 299 5.59 6.06 6.48
N LEU A 300 6.74 6.55 6.94
CA LEU A 300 6.98 6.76 8.38
C LEU A 300 5.99 7.79 8.97
N ASN A 301 5.77 8.91 8.29
CA ASN A 301 4.80 9.91 8.73
C ASN A 301 3.37 9.35 8.82
N THR A 302 3.00 8.44 7.92
CA THR A 302 1.71 7.76 8.02
C THR A 302 1.66 6.80 9.20
N SER A 303 2.76 6.08 9.47
CA SER A 303 2.87 5.20 10.64
C SER A 303 2.80 6.00 11.94
N LEU A 304 3.43 7.18 11.99
CA LEU A 304 3.31 8.12 13.11
C LEU A 304 1.84 8.51 13.31
N ALA A 305 1.15 8.97 12.27
CA ALA A 305 -0.24 9.40 12.38
C ALA A 305 -1.17 8.26 12.86
N LEU A 306 -1.05 7.04 12.31
CA LEU A 306 -1.88 5.91 12.72
C LEU A 306 -1.62 5.49 14.18
N ASN A 307 -0.35 5.40 14.56
CA ASN A 307 0.01 4.99 15.91
C ASN A 307 -0.18 6.11 16.94
N TYR A 308 -0.24 7.37 16.53
CA TYR A 308 -0.71 8.45 17.39
C TYR A 308 -2.20 8.30 17.72
N VAL A 309 -3.04 7.95 16.72
CA VAL A 309 -4.43 7.58 17.01
C VAL A 309 -4.49 6.38 17.96
N LEU A 310 -3.69 5.34 17.71
CA LEU A 310 -3.61 4.17 18.59
C LEU A 310 -3.26 4.57 20.03
N PHE A 311 -2.27 5.45 20.21
CA PHE A 311 -1.87 5.98 21.51
C PHE A 311 -3.02 6.77 22.19
N LYS A 312 -3.63 7.71 21.48
CA LYS A 312 -4.68 8.58 22.01
C LYS A 312 -5.97 7.81 22.37
N THR A 313 -6.26 6.77 21.62
CA THR A 313 -7.47 5.95 21.83
C THR A 313 -7.26 4.74 22.74
N GLY A 314 -6.02 4.28 22.90
CA GLY A 314 -5.67 3.14 23.73
C GLY A 314 -6.52 1.90 23.42
N ASN A 315 -7.28 1.41 24.38
CA ASN A 315 -8.15 0.24 24.20
C ASN A 315 -9.40 0.51 23.34
N GLN A 316 -9.68 1.77 22.99
CA GLN A 316 -10.78 2.12 22.08
C GLN A 316 -10.36 2.16 20.60
N PHE A 317 -9.11 1.81 20.28
CA PHE A 317 -8.62 1.89 18.90
C PHE A 317 -9.45 1.07 17.90
N GLU A 318 -9.74 -0.19 18.23
CA GLU A 318 -10.58 -1.04 17.39
C GLU A 318 -11.98 -0.47 17.22
N LYS A 319 -12.53 0.17 18.26
CA LYS A 319 -13.83 0.84 18.19
C LYS A 319 -13.83 2.05 17.24
N ILE A 320 -12.74 2.82 17.20
CA ILE A 320 -12.58 3.90 16.21
C ILE A 320 -12.53 3.33 14.79
N LEU A 321 -11.82 2.22 14.58
CA LEU A 321 -11.82 1.54 13.28
C LEU A 321 -13.23 1.03 12.90
N GLU A 322 -13.98 0.45 13.84
CA GLU A 322 -15.36 0.04 13.61
C GLU A 322 -16.26 1.24 13.27
N LYS A 323 -16.20 2.33 14.01
CA LYS A 323 -16.93 3.56 13.69
C LYS A 323 -16.63 4.05 12.27
N THR A 324 -15.36 4.09 11.90
CA THR A 324 -14.92 4.57 10.60
C THR A 324 -15.42 3.69 9.45
N PHE A 325 -15.21 2.39 9.53
CA PHE A 325 -15.43 1.50 8.40
C PHE A 325 -16.75 0.74 8.46
N LYS A 326 -17.12 0.21 9.63
CA LYS A 326 -18.33 -0.59 9.79
C LYS A 326 -19.58 0.27 9.88
N GLU A 327 -19.56 1.32 10.72
CA GLU A 327 -20.73 2.15 10.95
C GLU A 327 -20.86 3.24 9.88
N LYS A 328 -19.81 4.03 9.65
CA LYS A 328 -19.83 5.17 8.74
C LYS A 328 -19.76 4.75 7.28
N ALA A 329 -18.75 3.99 6.89
CA ALA A 329 -18.60 3.55 5.51
C ALA A 329 -19.54 2.38 5.15
N GLN A 330 -20.15 1.71 6.12
CA GLN A 330 -21.09 0.62 5.93
C GLN A 330 -20.55 -0.47 5.00
N ILE A 331 -19.33 -0.95 5.29
CA ILE A 331 -18.64 -2.00 4.51
C ILE A 331 -19.41 -3.32 4.53
N GLU A 332 -19.27 -4.13 3.47
CA GLU A 332 -20.00 -5.40 3.31
C GLU A 332 -19.15 -6.65 3.59
N ASP A 333 -17.88 -6.65 3.21
CA ASP A 333 -17.03 -7.85 3.29
C ASP A 333 -15.95 -7.76 4.39
N GLY A 334 -16.01 -6.72 5.21
CA GLY A 334 -15.01 -6.42 6.21
C GLY A 334 -13.68 -5.94 5.61
N VAL A 335 -12.89 -5.27 6.41
CA VAL A 335 -11.58 -4.72 6.02
C VAL A 335 -10.57 -4.96 7.13
N TYR A 336 -9.28 -4.73 6.88
CA TYR A 336 -8.28 -4.81 7.94
C TYR A 336 -7.03 -3.98 7.63
N PHE A 337 -6.38 -3.51 8.72
CA PHE A 337 -4.99 -3.10 8.72
C PHE A 337 -4.10 -4.24 9.20
N HIS A 338 -2.85 -4.30 8.75
CA HIS A 338 -1.86 -5.20 9.34
C HIS A 338 -1.44 -4.72 10.73
N LYS A 339 -1.04 -5.66 11.57
CA LYS A 339 -0.23 -5.43 12.77
C LYS A 339 1.21 -5.83 12.51
N VAL A 340 2.14 -5.22 13.23
CA VAL A 340 3.53 -5.67 13.27
C VAL A 340 3.60 -6.91 14.15
N PRO A 341 4.09 -8.05 13.63
CA PRO A 341 4.21 -9.28 14.42
C PRO A 341 5.12 -9.12 15.64
N ASN A 342 4.77 -9.78 16.73
CA ASN A 342 5.55 -9.78 17.97
C ASN A 342 5.81 -8.36 18.53
N SER A 343 4.88 -7.43 18.32
CA SER A 343 4.90 -6.10 18.86
C SER A 343 3.65 -5.81 19.70
N SER A 344 3.61 -4.64 20.33
CA SER A 344 2.50 -4.21 21.17
C SER A 344 2.02 -2.81 20.80
N LYS A 345 0.86 -2.41 21.31
CA LYS A 345 0.28 -1.08 21.09
C LYS A 345 1.21 0.04 21.59
N GLU A 346 1.88 -0.19 22.73
CA GLU A 346 2.81 0.77 23.35
C GLU A 346 4.05 1.01 22.49
N ARG A 347 4.39 0.05 21.64
CA ARG A 347 5.50 0.13 20.67
C ARG A 347 5.06 0.64 19.30
N GLY A 348 3.77 0.86 19.10
CA GLY A 348 3.20 1.26 17.83
C GLY A 348 3.20 0.13 16.80
N ASP A 349 2.33 -0.85 17.00
CA ASP A 349 2.22 -2.06 16.19
C ASP A 349 1.29 -1.93 14.98
N ALA A 350 0.58 -0.81 14.83
CA ALA A 350 -0.32 -0.61 13.71
C ALA A 350 0.44 -0.28 12.42
N ASN A 351 0.21 -1.10 11.38
CA ASN A 351 0.83 -0.94 10.08
C ASN A 351 -0.18 -0.35 9.07
N VAL A 352 0.29 0.56 8.23
CA VAL A 352 -0.52 1.32 7.27
C VAL A 352 -1.08 0.49 6.10
N MET A 353 -0.69 -0.77 5.99
CA MET A 353 -1.14 -1.64 4.91
C MET A 353 -2.59 -2.07 5.14
N PHE A 354 -3.46 -1.64 4.24
CA PHE A 354 -4.90 -1.83 4.32
C PHE A 354 -5.42 -2.76 3.21
N TYR A 355 -6.44 -3.53 3.52
CA TYR A 355 -7.06 -4.48 2.60
C TYR A 355 -8.58 -4.36 2.63
N ALA A 356 -9.17 -4.26 1.45
CA ALA A 356 -10.62 -4.20 1.26
C ALA A 356 -11.02 -4.84 -0.07
N THR A 357 -12.29 -5.20 -0.22
CA THR A 357 -12.84 -5.53 -1.53
C THR A 357 -12.99 -4.27 -2.38
N ARG A 358 -13.11 -4.44 -3.69
CA ARG A 358 -13.31 -3.32 -4.63
C ARG A 358 -14.54 -2.48 -4.28
N TYR A 359 -15.59 -3.11 -3.81
CA TYR A 359 -16.83 -2.42 -3.40
C TYR A 359 -16.68 -1.74 -2.03
N ASP A 360 -15.92 -2.31 -1.11
CA ASP A 360 -15.68 -1.66 0.16
C ASP A 360 -14.77 -0.43 0.02
N TYR A 361 -13.81 -0.46 -0.90
CA TYR A 361 -13.12 0.78 -1.29
C TYR A 361 -14.09 1.85 -1.80
N LEU A 362 -15.08 1.47 -2.62
CA LEU A 362 -16.10 2.41 -3.09
C LEU A 362 -16.99 2.92 -1.96
N ARG A 363 -17.38 2.06 -0.99
CA ARG A 363 -18.16 2.47 0.20
C ARG A 363 -17.41 3.49 1.04
N ILE A 364 -16.12 3.26 1.27
CA ILE A 364 -15.27 4.19 2.02
C ILE A 364 -15.14 5.53 1.28
N ALA A 365 -14.89 5.51 -0.02
CA ALA A 365 -14.83 6.73 -0.83
C ALA A 365 -16.17 7.48 -0.84
N LYS A 366 -17.28 6.75 -0.88
CA LYS A 366 -18.63 7.33 -0.81
C LYS A 366 -18.88 7.96 0.56
N ALA A 367 -18.47 7.33 1.65
CA ALA A 367 -18.60 7.91 2.98
C ALA A 367 -17.82 9.23 3.08
N MET A 368 -16.58 9.28 2.59
CA MET A 368 -15.80 10.53 2.51
C MET A 368 -16.51 11.60 1.68
N MET A 369 -17.12 11.22 0.55
CA MET A 369 -17.88 12.15 -0.30
C MET A 369 -19.12 12.68 0.40
N ASP A 370 -19.89 11.80 1.07
CA ASP A 370 -21.08 12.19 1.83
C ASP A 370 -20.71 13.13 2.98
N ASP A 371 -19.61 12.86 3.69
CA ASP A 371 -19.09 13.69 4.77
C ASP A 371 -18.77 15.10 4.28
N TRP A 372 -18.04 15.18 3.17
CA TRP A 372 -17.69 16.46 2.56
C TRP A 372 -18.94 17.25 2.18
N GLN A 373 -19.88 16.63 1.47
CA GLN A 373 -21.07 17.28 0.95
C GLN A 373 -22.08 17.66 2.04
N LYS A 374 -22.16 16.89 3.13
CA LYS A 374 -23.05 17.16 4.27
C LYS A 374 -22.40 18.00 5.37
N ASP A 375 -21.16 18.41 5.16
CA ASP A 375 -20.39 19.21 6.12
C ASP A 375 -20.35 18.61 7.53
N THR A 376 -20.25 17.28 7.62
CA THR A 376 -20.09 16.58 8.91
C THR A 376 -18.76 16.98 9.55
N CYS A 377 -18.50 16.55 10.79
CA CYS A 377 -17.22 16.77 11.44
C CYS A 377 -16.06 16.23 10.57
N GLU A 378 -16.17 15.00 10.06
CA GLU A 378 -15.20 14.39 9.19
C GLU A 378 -15.10 15.12 7.84
N GLY A 379 -16.20 15.66 7.34
CA GLY A 379 -16.24 16.51 6.16
C GLY A 379 -15.46 17.82 6.36
N LYS A 380 -15.65 18.47 7.49
CA LYS A 380 -14.87 19.67 7.88
C LYS A 380 -13.40 19.35 8.03
N TYR A 381 -13.06 18.17 8.58
CA TYR A 381 -11.68 17.68 8.61
C TYR A 381 -11.10 17.57 7.20
N LEU A 382 -11.77 16.87 6.28
CA LEU A 382 -11.31 16.71 4.88
C LEU A 382 -11.13 18.07 4.17
N LYS A 383 -12.07 19.00 4.34
CA LYS A 383 -11.98 20.37 3.83
C LYS A 383 -10.79 21.14 4.42
N THR A 384 -10.52 20.93 5.71
CA THR A 384 -9.36 21.54 6.37
C THR A 384 -8.05 21.01 5.78
N LEU A 385 -7.96 19.70 5.51
CA LEU A 385 -6.80 19.13 4.83
C LEU A 385 -6.61 19.74 3.44
N PHE A 386 -7.68 19.84 2.65
CA PHE A 386 -7.63 20.42 1.30
C PHE A 386 -7.10 21.85 1.30
N LYS A 387 -7.62 22.69 2.20
CA LYS A 387 -7.17 24.09 2.39
C LYS A 387 -5.73 24.20 2.84
N ASN A 388 -5.26 23.29 3.70
CA ASN A 388 -3.90 23.28 4.25
C ASN A 388 -2.96 22.36 3.44
N SER A 389 -3.27 22.09 2.18
CA SER A 389 -2.41 21.30 1.32
C SER A 389 -1.05 21.99 1.09
N VAL A 390 -0.01 21.20 0.89
CA VAL A 390 1.37 21.67 0.64
C VAL A 390 1.79 21.38 -0.80
N ASP A 391 2.68 22.20 -1.34
CA ASP A 391 3.24 21.98 -2.66
C ASP A 391 4.17 20.76 -2.65
N LYS A 392 4.04 19.89 -3.64
CA LYS A 392 4.88 18.71 -3.81
C LYS A 392 6.21 19.03 -4.48
N GLU A 393 6.29 20.12 -5.22
CA GLU A 393 7.49 20.47 -5.97
C GLU A 393 8.50 21.20 -5.11
N ASN A 394 9.65 20.56 -4.90
CA ASN A 394 10.89 21.30 -4.75
C ASN A 394 11.41 21.61 -6.16
N LYS A 395 11.32 22.84 -6.61
CA LYS A 395 11.67 23.31 -7.99
C LYS A 395 13.09 22.90 -8.44
N LYS A 396 13.96 22.50 -7.50
CA LYS A 396 15.33 22.03 -7.75
C LYS A 396 15.45 20.54 -8.10
N LYS A 397 14.40 19.71 -7.93
CA LYS A 397 14.49 18.23 -8.08
C LYS A 397 13.76 17.63 -9.30
N LYS A 398 13.57 18.37 -10.38
CA LYS A 398 12.95 17.86 -11.63
C LYS A 398 13.67 16.68 -12.31
N LYS A 399 14.76 16.14 -11.76
CA LYS A 399 15.57 15.06 -12.38
C LYS A 399 15.44 13.68 -11.73
N SER A 400 14.65 13.47 -10.71
CA SER A 400 14.44 12.14 -10.15
C SER A 400 13.32 11.44 -10.91
N GLY A 401 13.60 10.29 -11.53
CA GLY A 401 12.65 9.47 -12.28
C GLY A 401 11.50 8.90 -11.43
N ILE A 402 10.72 9.78 -10.83
CA ILE A 402 9.47 9.46 -10.14
C ILE A 402 8.42 9.11 -11.19
N PRO A 403 7.62 8.06 -10.98
CA PRO A 403 6.62 7.63 -11.94
C PRO A 403 5.65 8.74 -12.34
N ILE A 404 5.29 8.75 -13.61
CA ILE A 404 4.40 9.71 -14.29
C ILE A 404 3.11 10.05 -13.50
N ASP A 405 2.61 9.14 -12.65
CA ASP A 405 1.36 9.32 -11.92
C ASP A 405 1.42 10.28 -10.73
N TRP A 406 2.61 10.57 -10.24
CA TRP A 406 2.83 11.52 -9.16
C TRP A 406 2.91 12.96 -9.68
N ASP A 407 3.15 13.13 -10.98
CA ASP A 407 3.28 14.41 -11.64
C ASP A 407 1.94 15.07 -11.99
N TYR A 408 0.82 14.33 -11.87
CA TYR A 408 -0.49 14.89 -12.21
C TYR A 408 -1.13 15.76 -11.12
N ALA A 409 -0.69 15.62 -9.87
CA ALA A 409 -1.18 16.41 -8.74
C ALA A 409 -0.06 17.29 -8.19
N ASP A 410 -0.32 18.59 -8.13
CA ASP A 410 0.68 19.57 -7.73
C ASP A 410 0.80 19.67 -6.19
N ARG A 411 -0.26 19.32 -5.45
CA ARG A 411 -0.29 19.46 -3.99
C ARG A 411 -0.64 18.17 -3.27
N TYR A 412 -0.29 18.13 -1.99
CA TYR A 412 -0.58 17.03 -1.07
C TYR A 412 -1.34 17.55 0.16
N ALA A 413 -2.41 16.88 0.51
CA ALA A 413 -3.38 17.31 1.51
C ALA A 413 -3.67 16.18 2.50
N GLY A 414 -2.94 16.08 3.59
CA GLY A 414 -3.23 15.12 4.64
C GLY A 414 -3.34 13.66 4.18
N GLN A 415 -2.38 13.17 3.41
CA GLN A 415 -2.33 11.83 2.80
C GLN A 415 -3.17 11.68 1.51
N PHE A 416 -3.65 12.77 0.91
CA PHE A 416 -4.33 12.77 -0.39
C PHE A 416 -3.56 13.60 -1.40
N GLN A 417 -3.69 13.25 -2.67
CA GLN A 417 -3.23 14.03 -3.81
C GLN A 417 -4.34 15.01 -4.20
N THR A 418 -4.00 16.24 -4.52
CA THR A 418 -4.97 17.25 -4.90
C THR A 418 -4.38 18.27 -5.89
N HIS A 419 -5.19 19.19 -6.42
CA HIS A 419 -4.79 20.17 -7.45
C HIS A 419 -4.18 19.48 -8.68
N TYR A 420 -5.02 18.75 -9.38
CA TYR A 420 -4.58 17.99 -10.56
C TYR A 420 -4.40 18.87 -11.78
N LYS A 421 -3.30 18.68 -12.52
CA LYS A 421 -3.00 19.38 -13.77
C LYS A 421 -4.11 19.20 -14.80
N GLY A 422 -4.54 20.30 -15.41
CA GLY A 422 -5.62 20.30 -16.41
C GLY A 422 -7.03 20.31 -15.84
N PHE A 423 -7.15 20.55 -14.54
CA PHE A 423 -8.40 20.89 -13.86
C PHE A 423 -8.30 22.29 -13.26
N ASP A 424 -9.44 22.86 -12.95
CA ASP A 424 -9.51 24.07 -12.16
C ASP A 424 -8.85 23.83 -10.80
N LYS A 425 -8.08 24.82 -10.33
CA LYS A 425 -7.37 24.70 -9.04
C LYS A 425 -8.33 24.69 -7.86
N GLU A 426 -9.46 25.35 -7.99
CA GLU A 426 -10.50 25.38 -6.96
C GLU A 426 -11.37 24.13 -6.95
N ARG A 427 -11.25 23.26 -7.99
CA ARG A 427 -12.05 22.05 -8.05
C ARG A 427 -11.72 21.10 -6.91
N GLU A 428 -12.72 20.79 -6.12
CA GLU A 428 -12.66 19.93 -4.96
C GLU A 428 -12.48 18.46 -5.37
N LEU A 429 -11.26 18.13 -5.79
CA LEU A 429 -10.85 16.82 -6.29
C LEU A 429 -9.72 16.28 -5.43
N MET A 430 -9.94 15.13 -4.77
CA MET A 430 -8.92 14.43 -3.99
C MET A 430 -8.73 13.01 -4.52
N GLY A 431 -7.47 12.60 -4.62
CA GLY A 431 -7.10 11.26 -5.06
C GLY A 431 -6.18 10.55 -4.09
N MET A 432 -6.35 9.26 -4.04
CA MET A 432 -5.56 8.30 -3.28
C MET A 432 -4.90 7.37 -4.28
N HIS A 433 -3.56 7.36 -4.32
CA HIS A 433 -2.81 6.62 -5.31
C HIS A 433 -1.84 5.65 -4.66
N GLY A 434 -1.93 4.39 -5.07
CA GLY A 434 -1.09 3.31 -4.58
C GLY A 434 -0.28 2.65 -5.69
N TYR A 435 0.93 2.22 -5.34
CA TYR A 435 1.82 1.50 -6.25
C TYR A 435 1.07 0.36 -6.96
N GLY A 436 1.39 0.18 -8.23
CA GLY A 436 0.78 -0.85 -9.07
C GLY A 436 -0.61 -0.50 -9.59
N GLY A 437 -1.06 0.77 -9.46
CA GLY A 437 -2.31 1.24 -10.06
C GLY A 437 -3.55 1.04 -9.19
N GLN A 438 -3.38 1.09 -7.87
CA GLN A 438 -4.49 1.25 -6.93
C GLN A 438 -4.88 2.72 -6.91
N HIS A 439 -6.07 3.06 -7.32
CA HIS A 439 -6.53 4.45 -7.31
C HIS A 439 -7.96 4.56 -6.79
N MET A 440 -8.16 5.56 -5.95
CA MET A 440 -9.48 6.06 -5.56
C MET A 440 -9.45 7.57 -5.83
N VAL A 441 -10.33 8.05 -6.67
CA VAL A 441 -10.44 9.49 -6.99
C VAL A 441 -11.86 9.93 -6.69
N ILE A 442 -11.99 10.96 -5.86
CA ILE A 442 -13.27 11.54 -5.44
C ILE A 442 -13.33 12.95 -5.97
N ASP A 443 -14.34 13.22 -6.76
CA ASP A 443 -14.73 14.51 -7.27
C ASP A 443 -15.94 14.98 -6.46
N PHE A 444 -15.69 15.79 -5.47
CA PHE A 444 -16.72 16.26 -4.53
C PHE A 444 -17.72 17.20 -5.20
N ASP A 445 -17.25 18.06 -6.11
CA ASP A 445 -18.09 19.03 -6.82
C ASP A 445 -19.13 18.34 -7.72
N ARG A 446 -18.79 17.18 -8.26
CA ARG A 446 -19.64 16.50 -9.24
C ARG A 446 -20.12 15.12 -8.80
N SER A 447 -19.99 14.80 -7.51
CA SER A 447 -20.45 13.56 -6.91
C SER A 447 -19.99 12.32 -7.68
N ARG A 448 -18.68 12.27 -8.03
CA ARG A 448 -18.08 11.17 -8.78
C ARG A 448 -16.97 10.47 -8.02
N ILE A 449 -16.95 9.16 -8.17
CA ILE A 449 -15.89 8.34 -7.60
C ILE A 449 -15.42 7.34 -8.66
N ILE A 450 -14.10 7.25 -8.84
CA ILE A 450 -13.48 6.18 -9.61
C ILE A 450 -12.63 5.34 -8.69
N ILE A 451 -12.83 4.02 -8.74
CA ILE A 451 -11.99 3.03 -8.07
C ILE A 451 -11.33 2.17 -9.13
N THR A 452 -10.00 2.07 -9.11
CA THR A 452 -9.27 1.07 -9.89
C THR A 452 -8.42 0.21 -8.98
N ASN A 453 -8.38 -1.09 -9.29
CA ASN A 453 -7.42 -2.00 -8.70
C ASN A 453 -6.62 -2.64 -9.84
N SER A 454 -5.31 -2.68 -9.68
CA SER A 454 -4.40 -3.24 -10.66
C SER A 454 -3.23 -3.90 -9.95
N ILE A 455 -2.54 -4.81 -10.63
CA ILE A 455 -1.31 -5.44 -10.12
C ILE A 455 -0.05 -4.78 -10.65
N TYR A 456 -0.18 -3.94 -11.65
CA TYR A 456 0.89 -3.14 -12.22
C TYR A 456 0.34 -1.93 -12.96
N GLN A 457 1.10 -0.86 -13.01
CA GLN A 457 0.68 0.44 -13.53
C GLN A 457 0.94 0.59 -15.04
N ASN A 458 0.39 -0.33 -15.84
CA ASN A 458 0.52 -0.29 -17.30
C ASN A 458 -0.79 0.07 -18.02
N HIS A 459 -1.85 0.44 -17.29
CA HIS A 459 -3.05 0.99 -17.89
C HIS A 459 -2.91 2.51 -18.03
N ASN A 460 -3.58 3.08 -19.02
CA ASN A 460 -3.52 4.52 -19.25
C ASN A 460 -4.36 5.27 -18.21
N TYR A 461 -3.70 5.68 -17.13
CA TYR A 461 -4.28 6.40 -16.00
C TYR A 461 -5.00 7.68 -16.41
N GLN A 462 -4.38 8.50 -17.25
CA GLN A 462 -4.97 9.75 -17.73
C GLN A 462 -6.28 9.52 -18.48
N LYS A 463 -6.31 8.49 -19.32
CA LYS A 463 -7.50 8.20 -20.13
C LYS A 463 -8.56 7.43 -19.34
N SER A 464 -8.18 6.50 -18.49
CA SER A 464 -9.11 5.69 -17.70
C SER A 464 -9.73 6.45 -16.53
N ILE A 465 -9.00 7.37 -15.92
CA ILE A 465 -9.46 8.14 -14.76
C ILE A 465 -9.76 9.59 -15.13
N PHE A 466 -8.74 10.38 -15.46
CA PHE A 466 -8.94 11.82 -15.59
C PHE A 466 -9.88 12.25 -16.72
N ARG A 467 -9.85 11.58 -17.86
CA ARG A 467 -10.84 11.89 -18.91
C ARG A 467 -12.28 11.58 -18.49
N LYS A 468 -12.46 10.54 -17.66
CA LYS A 468 -13.79 10.20 -17.11
C LYS A 468 -14.25 11.23 -16.10
N ILE A 469 -13.37 11.73 -15.24
CA ILE A 469 -13.67 12.82 -14.31
C ILE A 469 -13.94 14.12 -15.09
N LYS A 470 -13.13 14.46 -16.10
CA LYS A 470 -13.27 15.73 -16.85
C LYS A 470 -14.52 15.79 -17.74
N LYS A 471 -14.91 14.68 -18.38
CA LYS A 471 -16.04 14.62 -19.33
C LYS A 471 -17.41 14.64 -18.66
N GLY A 472 -17.47 14.53 -17.38
CA GLY A 472 -18.72 14.61 -16.68
C GLY A 472 -19.24 16.02 -16.55
N LYS A 473 -20.55 16.15 -16.73
CA LYS A 473 -21.31 17.40 -16.60
C LYS A 473 -21.12 18.08 -15.25
#